data_bc4a802be1cc73f425bc5afc2c7064f9
#
_entry.id   bc4a802be1cc73f425bc5afc2c7064f9
#
_cell.length_a   1.000
_cell.length_b   1.000
_cell.length_c   1.000
_cell.angle_alpha   90.00
_cell.angle_beta   90.00
_cell.angle_gamma   90.00
#
_symmetry.space_group_name_H-M   'P 1'
#
loop_
_entity.id
_entity.type
_entity.pdbx_description
1 polymer ?
#
loop_
_entity_poly.entity_id
_entity_poly.type
_entity_poly.pdbx_seq_one_letter_code
_entity_poly.pdbx_strand_id
1 'polypeptide(L)'
;QLSTESPKNIFSVSELKLKNKEFSNDFKKLFDFACPDISKFNSNNDYEALWVKSNSYFIISNHIKFEDLNSHFKNKASITEQTGGWITFTLEGALCRSVFEKILTVNFDDFNQNNVIRTSLFGINCFILCKSKFTKYNIICPISYYEGMKKRLSKLINLLD
;
A
#
# COMPACT_ATOMS: atom_id res chain seq x y z
N GLN A 1 -12.88 0.72 -14.44
CA GLN A 1 -13.71 1.01 -13.26
C GLN A 1 -12.86 1.55 -12.13
N LEU A 2 -13.35 2.59 -11.45
CA LEU A 2 -12.77 3.15 -10.22
C LEU A 2 -13.72 2.85 -9.06
N SER A 3 -13.18 2.31 -7.97
CA SER A 3 -13.92 2.07 -6.73
C SER A 3 -13.10 2.52 -5.52
N THR A 4 -13.75 2.69 -4.38
CA THR A 4 -13.10 2.94 -3.10
C THR A 4 -13.21 1.68 -2.25
N GLU A 5 -12.11 1.22 -1.68
CA GLU A 5 -12.14 0.06 -0.78
C GLU A 5 -12.77 0.43 0.57
N SER A 6 -13.39 -0.57 1.20
CA SER A 6 -13.83 -0.44 2.60
C SER A 6 -12.63 -0.11 3.48
N PRO A 7 -12.78 0.79 4.46
CA PRO A 7 -11.71 1.13 5.38
C PRO A 7 -11.16 -0.10 6.09
N LYS A 8 -9.83 -0.19 6.14
CA LYS A 8 -9.10 -1.22 6.89
C LYS A 8 -8.19 -0.55 7.91
N ASN A 9 -7.83 -1.29 8.94
CA ASN A 9 -6.81 -0.84 9.87
C ASN A 9 -5.45 -0.81 9.17
N ILE A 10 -4.69 0.26 9.40
CA ILE A 10 -3.35 0.47 8.86
C ILE A 10 -2.41 0.76 10.01
N PHE A 11 -1.30 0.01 10.07
CA PHE A 11 -0.26 0.17 11.08
C PHE A 11 1.08 0.41 10.38
N SER A 12 1.83 1.38 10.86
CA SER A 12 3.24 1.55 10.50
C SER A 12 4.09 0.72 11.44
N VAL A 13 4.91 -0.16 10.90
CA VAL A 13 5.81 -1.02 11.64
C VAL A 13 7.24 -0.69 11.23
N SER A 14 8.03 -0.13 12.15
CA SER A 14 9.42 0.24 11.91
C SER A 14 10.35 -0.61 12.76
N GLU A 15 11.19 -1.40 12.10
CA GLU A 15 12.14 -2.31 12.73
C GLU A 15 13.22 -1.55 13.52
N LEU A 16 13.56 -2.03 14.69
CA LEU A 16 14.67 -1.51 15.49
C LEU A 16 15.99 -2.10 15.00
N LYS A 17 17.00 -1.25 14.77
CA LYS A 17 18.27 -1.56 14.08
C LYS A 17 19.07 -2.78 14.57
N LEU A 18 18.88 -3.24 15.80
CA LEU A 18 19.64 -4.32 16.40
C LEU A 18 18.92 -5.69 16.43
N LYS A 19 17.75 -5.80 15.78
CA LYS A 19 16.87 -6.97 15.91
C LYS A 19 16.44 -7.62 14.59
N ASN A 20 17.18 -7.40 13.53
CA ASN A 20 16.81 -7.78 12.15
C ASN A 20 16.36 -9.23 11.98
N LYS A 21 17.11 -10.21 12.49
CA LYS A 21 16.75 -11.62 12.33
C LYS A 21 15.53 -12.01 13.15
N GLU A 22 15.43 -11.53 14.39
CA GLU A 22 14.29 -11.80 15.26
C GLU A 22 13.02 -11.18 14.70
N PHE A 23 13.11 -9.93 14.23
CA PHE A 23 11.99 -9.22 13.59
C PHE A 23 11.49 -9.99 12.35
N SER A 24 12.37 -10.37 11.44
CA SER A 24 11.99 -11.07 10.20
C SER A 24 11.34 -12.42 10.47
N ASN A 25 11.83 -13.16 11.47
CA ASN A 25 11.24 -14.44 11.88
C ASN A 25 9.86 -14.27 12.50
N ASP A 26 9.69 -13.29 13.37
CA ASP A 26 8.41 -13.00 14.01
C ASP A 26 7.39 -12.44 13.01
N PHE A 27 7.84 -11.62 12.07
CA PHE A 27 7.03 -11.13 10.99
C PHE A 27 6.44 -12.29 10.15
N LYS A 28 7.30 -13.23 9.75
CA LYS A 28 6.88 -14.39 8.97
C LYS A 28 5.93 -15.30 9.76
N LYS A 29 6.17 -15.49 11.05
CA LYS A 29 5.27 -16.28 11.92
C LYS A 29 3.89 -15.65 12.05
N LEU A 30 3.82 -14.32 12.18
CA LEU A 30 2.56 -13.62 12.41
C LEU A 30 1.73 -13.52 11.14
N PHE A 31 2.34 -13.19 10.01
CA PHE A 31 1.63 -12.86 8.77
C PHE A 31 1.61 -13.99 7.74
N ASP A 32 2.36 -15.07 7.97
CA ASP A 32 2.51 -16.21 7.04
C ASP A 32 3.12 -15.85 5.69
N PHE A 33 3.87 -14.74 5.63
CA PHE A 33 4.75 -14.37 4.52
C PHE A 33 5.94 -13.55 5.04
N ALA A 34 7.01 -13.50 4.25
CA ALA A 34 8.22 -12.75 4.60
C ALA A 34 7.98 -11.23 4.53
N CYS A 35 8.84 -10.46 5.22
CA CYS A 35 8.91 -9.01 5.01
C CYS A 35 9.04 -8.71 3.53
N PRO A 36 8.29 -7.74 2.99
CA PRO A 36 8.45 -7.33 1.60
C PRO A 36 9.85 -6.81 1.32
N ASP A 37 10.39 -7.16 0.16
CA ASP A 37 11.60 -6.54 -0.37
C ASP A 37 11.36 -5.07 -0.76
N ILE A 38 12.43 -4.34 -1.06
CA ILE A 38 12.37 -2.94 -1.49
C ILE A 38 11.39 -2.77 -2.64
N SER A 39 10.48 -1.82 -2.50
CA SER A 39 9.43 -1.52 -3.49
C SER A 39 8.50 -2.68 -3.84
N LYS A 40 8.31 -3.59 -2.88
CA LYS A 40 7.39 -4.72 -3.00
C LYS A 40 6.32 -4.70 -1.92
N PHE A 41 5.26 -5.45 -2.15
CA PHE A 41 4.28 -5.81 -1.13
C PHE A 41 4.00 -7.31 -1.17
N ASN A 42 3.65 -7.88 -0.03
CA ASN A 42 3.20 -9.25 0.13
C ASN A 42 1.80 -9.24 0.73
N SER A 43 0.98 -10.19 0.36
CA SER A 43 -0.38 -10.31 0.88
C SER A 43 -0.86 -11.75 0.89
N ASN A 44 -1.80 -12.01 1.79
CA ASN A 44 -2.65 -13.19 1.80
C ASN A 44 -4.12 -12.75 2.02
N ASN A 45 -5.00 -13.66 2.40
CA ASN A 45 -6.42 -13.35 2.59
C ASN A 45 -6.66 -12.35 3.73
N ASP A 46 -5.83 -12.37 4.77
CA ASP A 46 -6.04 -11.64 6.02
C ASP A 46 -5.18 -10.38 6.15
N TYR A 47 -3.99 -10.39 5.54
CA TYR A 47 -2.97 -9.37 5.74
C TYR A 47 -2.39 -8.89 4.42
N GLU A 48 -2.06 -7.61 4.38
CA GLU A 48 -1.23 -7.01 3.34
C GLU A 48 -0.11 -6.21 4.01
N ALA A 49 1.13 -6.43 3.59
CA ALA A 49 2.28 -5.67 4.04
C ALA A 49 2.96 -5.02 2.86
N LEU A 50 3.18 -3.72 2.90
CA LEU A 50 3.90 -2.99 1.87
C LEU A 50 5.17 -2.33 2.41
N TRP A 51 6.22 -2.36 1.61
CA TRP A 51 7.44 -1.63 1.88
C TRP A 51 7.19 -0.12 1.75
N VAL A 52 7.55 0.64 2.76
CA VAL A 52 7.39 2.11 2.78
C VAL A 52 8.73 2.81 2.60
N LYS A 53 9.72 2.37 3.34
CA LYS A 53 11.12 2.80 3.32
C LYS A 53 11.98 1.74 4.00
N SER A 54 13.30 1.94 4.02
CA SER A 54 14.21 1.01 4.71
C SER A 54 13.73 0.70 6.13
N ASN A 55 13.57 -0.58 6.43
CA ASN A 55 13.12 -1.12 7.73
C ASN A 55 11.75 -0.63 8.20
N SER A 56 10.89 -0.18 7.29
CA SER A 56 9.53 0.29 7.63
C SER A 56 8.50 -0.23 6.65
N TYR A 57 7.39 -0.69 7.20
CA TYR A 57 6.29 -1.33 6.47
C TYR A 57 4.95 -0.75 6.91
N PHE A 58 3.97 -0.71 6.01
CA PHE A 58 2.56 -0.62 6.39
C PHE A 58 1.96 -2.01 6.43
N ILE A 59 1.24 -2.32 7.50
CA ILE A 59 0.42 -3.51 7.65
C ILE A 59 -1.05 -3.08 7.53
N ILE A 60 -1.75 -3.66 6.57
CA ILE A 60 -3.16 -3.37 6.29
C ILE A 60 -3.96 -4.62 6.56
N SER A 61 -4.86 -4.56 7.54
CA SER A 61 -5.70 -5.71 7.93
C SER A 61 -6.79 -5.30 8.91
N ASN A 62 -7.92 -6.00 8.88
CA ASN A 62 -8.95 -5.94 9.92
C ASN A 62 -8.88 -7.12 10.91
N HIS A 63 -7.88 -8.01 10.75
CA HIS A 63 -7.72 -9.22 11.56
C HIS A 63 -6.77 -9.06 12.73
N ILE A 64 -6.14 -7.90 12.89
CA ILE A 64 -5.19 -7.63 13.98
C ILE A 64 -5.42 -6.23 14.57
N LYS A 65 -5.19 -6.09 15.86
CA LYS A 65 -5.30 -4.83 16.59
C LYS A 65 -3.92 -4.27 16.93
N PHE A 66 -3.88 -2.99 17.25
CA PHE A 66 -2.63 -2.31 17.67
C PHE A 66 -1.95 -3.02 18.84
N GLU A 67 -2.72 -3.39 19.86
CA GLU A 67 -2.19 -4.04 21.08
C GLU A 67 -1.51 -5.38 20.77
N ASP A 68 -2.09 -6.15 19.86
CA ASP A 68 -1.55 -7.46 19.45
C ASP A 68 -0.24 -7.28 18.69
N LEU A 69 -0.17 -6.34 17.75
CA LEU A 69 1.06 -6.00 17.04
C LEU A 69 2.14 -5.49 17.99
N ASN A 70 1.77 -4.56 18.86
CA ASN A 70 2.70 -3.94 19.80
C ASN A 70 3.29 -4.98 20.78
N SER A 71 2.47 -5.93 21.23
CA SER A 71 2.92 -7.05 22.07
C SER A 71 3.82 -8.02 21.32
N HIS A 72 3.44 -8.38 20.09
CA HIS A 72 4.19 -9.33 19.28
C HIS A 72 5.59 -8.83 18.91
N PHE A 73 5.69 -7.54 18.57
CA PHE A 73 6.96 -6.91 18.19
C PHE A 73 7.63 -6.11 19.30
N LYS A 74 7.26 -6.36 20.56
CA LYS A 74 7.85 -5.68 21.72
C LYS A 74 9.38 -5.76 21.69
N ASN A 75 10.03 -4.60 21.82
CA ASN A 75 11.49 -4.44 21.74
C ASN A 75 12.14 -4.81 20.39
N LYS A 76 11.35 -5.08 19.34
CA LYS A 76 11.83 -5.41 17.99
C LYS A 76 11.42 -4.40 16.95
N ALA A 77 10.28 -3.78 17.13
CA ALA A 77 9.77 -2.73 16.24
C ALA A 77 9.00 -1.65 17.00
N SER A 78 8.91 -0.49 16.39
CA SER A 78 8.02 0.60 16.80
C SER A 78 6.75 0.53 15.97
N ILE A 79 5.59 0.52 16.62
CA ILE A 79 4.28 0.43 15.97
C ILE A 79 3.55 1.75 16.12
N THR A 80 3.01 2.28 15.03
CA THR A 80 2.14 3.46 15.02
C THR A 80 0.85 3.14 14.29
N GLU A 81 -0.29 3.45 14.89
CA GLU A 81 -1.57 3.30 14.22
C GLU A 81 -1.79 4.44 13.23
N GLN A 82 -2.09 4.08 11.97
CA GLN A 82 -2.34 4.99 10.87
C GLN A 82 -3.80 4.90 10.37
N THR A 83 -4.63 4.10 11.04
CA THR A 83 -6.04 3.89 10.69
C THR A 83 -6.79 5.22 10.65
N GLY A 84 -7.55 5.43 9.58
CA GLY A 84 -8.29 6.67 9.36
C GLY A 84 -7.46 7.80 8.74
N GLY A 85 -6.14 7.63 8.58
CA GLY A 85 -5.28 8.61 7.90
C GLY A 85 -5.18 8.41 6.38
N TRP A 86 -5.61 7.26 5.88
CA TRP A 86 -5.44 6.84 4.49
C TRP A 86 -6.73 6.30 3.90
N ILE A 87 -6.86 6.44 2.59
CA ILE A 87 -7.94 5.87 1.79
C ILE A 87 -7.37 5.12 0.60
N THR A 88 -7.98 4.01 0.23
CA THR A 88 -7.55 3.19 -0.92
C THR A 88 -8.60 3.26 -2.03
N PHE A 89 -8.15 3.66 -3.21
CA PHE A 89 -8.90 3.51 -4.45
C PHE A 89 -8.40 2.28 -5.19
N THR A 90 -9.32 1.54 -5.80
CA THR A 90 -8.99 0.48 -6.76
C THR A 90 -9.34 0.95 -8.15
N LEU A 91 -8.36 0.94 -9.04
CA LEU A 91 -8.54 1.12 -10.47
C LEU A 91 -8.41 -0.24 -11.15
N GLU A 92 -9.45 -0.66 -11.88
CA GLU A 92 -9.51 -1.98 -12.51
C GLU A 92 -10.07 -1.88 -13.92
N GLY A 93 -9.50 -2.66 -14.85
CA GLY A 93 -9.94 -2.77 -16.24
C GLY A 93 -8.92 -2.33 -17.27
N ALA A 94 -9.31 -2.37 -18.53
CA ALA A 94 -8.43 -2.11 -19.68
C ALA A 94 -7.82 -0.70 -19.72
N LEU A 95 -8.48 0.30 -19.12
CA LEU A 95 -7.99 1.69 -19.11
C LEU A 95 -6.87 1.95 -18.10
N CYS A 96 -6.50 0.98 -17.23
CA CYS A 96 -5.44 1.17 -16.23
C CYS A 96 -4.16 1.72 -16.85
N ARG A 97 -3.69 1.10 -17.93
CA ARG A 97 -2.47 1.53 -18.63
C ARG A 97 -2.58 2.99 -19.07
N SER A 98 -3.63 3.33 -19.81
CA SER A 98 -3.84 4.68 -20.36
C SER A 98 -3.95 5.74 -19.28
N VAL A 99 -4.60 5.42 -18.15
CA VAL A 99 -4.69 6.32 -17.00
C VAL A 99 -3.31 6.59 -16.41
N PHE A 100 -2.55 5.53 -16.09
CA PHE A 100 -1.26 5.69 -15.43
C PHE A 100 -0.19 6.29 -16.33
N GLU A 101 -0.18 6.02 -17.63
CA GLU A 101 0.72 6.67 -18.59
C GLU A 101 0.51 8.20 -18.65
N LYS A 102 -0.68 8.70 -18.29
CA LYS A 102 -0.99 10.14 -18.23
C LYS A 102 -0.55 10.81 -16.93
N ILE A 103 -0.50 10.07 -15.83
CA ILE A 103 -0.32 10.66 -14.50
C ILE A 103 0.94 10.20 -13.77
N LEU A 104 1.60 9.14 -14.23
CA LEU A 104 2.86 8.67 -13.68
C LEU A 104 4.05 9.18 -14.47
N THR A 105 5.10 9.56 -13.75
CA THR A 105 6.40 9.95 -14.33
C THR A 105 7.38 8.79 -14.46
N VAL A 106 7.00 7.61 -13.97
CA VAL A 106 7.82 6.39 -14.03
C VAL A 106 7.49 5.57 -15.27
N ASN A 107 8.44 4.74 -15.72
CA ASN A 107 8.17 3.78 -16.79
C ASN A 107 7.17 2.72 -16.33
N PHE A 108 5.96 2.79 -16.86
CA PHE A 108 4.86 1.92 -16.45
C PHE A 108 5.10 0.45 -16.86
N ASP A 109 5.87 0.20 -17.90
CA ASP A 109 6.19 -1.16 -18.35
C ASP A 109 7.08 -1.92 -17.34
N ASP A 110 7.86 -1.20 -16.53
CA ASP A 110 8.69 -1.78 -15.46
C ASP A 110 7.94 -1.96 -14.13
N PHE A 111 6.70 -1.48 -14.05
CA PHE A 111 5.85 -1.60 -12.87
C PHE A 111 5.10 -2.93 -12.87
N ASN A 112 5.70 -3.94 -12.26
CA ASN A 112 5.23 -5.31 -12.28
C ASN A 112 4.33 -5.66 -11.10
N GLN A 113 3.63 -6.79 -11.21
CA GLN A 113 2.81 -7.34 -10.12
C GLN A 113 3.63 -7.47 -8.83
N ASN A 114 3.01 -7.18 -7.71
CA ASN A 114 3.59 -7.09 -6.37
C ASN A 114 4.57 -5.92 -6.14
N ASN A 115 4.74 -5.04 -7.13
CA ASN A 115 5.47 -3.80 -6.92
C ASN A 115 4.60 -2.76 -6.22
N VAL A 116 5.24 -1.99 -5.34
CA VAL A 116 4.69 -0.75 -4.78
C VAL A 116 5.64 0.40 -5.11
N ILE A 117 5.08 1.52 -5.51
CA ILE A 117 5.84 2.76 -5.68
C ILE A 117 5.23 3.86 -4.82
N ARG A 118 6.10 4.71 -4.27
CA ARG A 118 5.70 5.96 -3.64
C ARG A 118 5.93 7.08 -4.64
N THR A 119 4.86 7.75 -5.04
CA THR A 119 4.92 8.77 -6.08
C THR A 119 3.90 9.87 -5.85
N SER A 120 3.99 10.93 -6.62
CA SER A 120 3.02 12.02 -6.60
C SER A 120 2.01 11.85 -7.73
N LEU A 121 0.73 11.82 -7.37
CA LEU A 121 -0.39 11.92 -8.32
C LEU A 121 -1.09 13.25 -8.12
N PHE A 122 -1.16 14.08 -9.16
CA PHE A 122 -1.77 15.41 -9.08
C PHE A 122 -1.22 16.28 -7.94
N GLY A 123 0.08 16.13 -7.62
CA GLY A 123 0.73 16.81 -6.50
C GLY A 123 0.51 16.19 -5.12
N ILE A 124 -0.16 15.05 -5.02
CA ILE A 124 -0.46 14.36 -3.76
C ILE A 124 0.41 13.11 -3.66
N ASN A 125 1.17 12.98 -2.56
CA ASN A 125 1.99 11.80 -2.31
C ASN A 125 1.13 10.58 -2.02
N CYS A 126 1.29 9.55 -2.82
CA CYS A 126 0.52 8.30 -2.77
C CYS A 126 1.43 7.09 -2.82
N PHE A 127 0.90 5.95 -2.38
CA PHE A 127 1.44 4.63 -2.72
C PHE A 127 0.57 4.01 -3.81
N ILE A 128 1.21 3.40 -4.80
CA ILE A 128 0.51 2.66 -5.85
C ILE A 128 1.00 1.22 -5.82
N LEU A 129 0.07 0.28 -5.68
CA LEU A 129 0.32 -1.16 -5.64
C LEU A 129 -0.16 -1.79 -6.96
N CYS A 130 0.71 -2.52 -7.63
CA CYS A 130 0.33 -3.31 -8.80
C CYS A 130 -0.23 -4.66 -8.36
N LYS A 131 -1.54 -4.79 -8.33
CA LYS A 131 -2.23 -6.04 -7.97
C LYS A 131 -2.26 -7.04 -9.12
N SER A 132 -2.44 -6.55 -10.34
CA SER A 132 -2.35 -7.31 -11.57
C SER A 132 -1.89 -6.39 -12.69
N LYS A 133 -0.78 -6.76 -13.33
CA LYS A 133 -0.13 -5.92 -14.33
C LYS A 133 -1.11 -5.50 -15.44
N PHE A 134 -1.16 -4.21 -15.73
CA PHE A 134 -2.03 -3.52 -16.70
C PHE A 134 -3.53 -3.53 -16.40
N THR A 135 -4.00 -4.29 -15.41
CA THR A 135 -5.44 -4.49 -15.20
C THR A 135 -5.97 -4.11 -13.83
N LYS A 136 -5.12 -4.10 -12.77
CA LYS A 136 -5.60 -3.78 -11.42
C LYS A 136 -4.53 -3.14 -10.55
N TYR A 137 -4.87 -1.99 -10.01
CA TYR A 137 -3.98 -1.19 -9.15
C TYR A 137 -4.73 -0.63 -7.95
N ASN A 138 -4.06 -0.60 -6.80
CA ASN A 138 -4.54 0.14 -5.64
C ASN A 138 -3.75 1.43 -5.49
N ILE A 139 -4.45 2.52 -5.21
CA ILE A 139 -3.88 3.85 -4.93
C ILE A 139 -4.22 4.18 -3.50
N ILE A 140 -3.21 4.30 -2.64
CA ILE A 140 -3.36 4.67 -1.23
C ILE A 140 -2.93 6.12 -1.08
N CYS A 141 -3.86 6.99 -0.71
CA CYS A 141 -3.57 8.40 -0.51
C CYS A 141 -4.07 8.89 0.86
N PRO A 142 -3.56 10.03 1.36
CA PRO A 142 -4.06 10.62 2.61
C PRO A 142 -5.56 10.92 2.50
N ILE A 143 -6.30 10.59 3.54
CA ILE A 143 -7.77 10.71 3.57
C ILE A 143 -8.28 12.13 3.29
N SER A 144 -7.51 13.15 3.67
CA SER A 144 -7.85 14.56 3.43
C SER A 144 -7.97 14.93 1.94
N TYR A 145 -7.38 14.12 1.05
CA TYR A 145 -7.43 14.32 -0.40
C TYR A 145 -8.46 13.45 -1.12
N TYR A 146 -9.30 12.74 -0.37
CA TYR A 146 -10.28 11.78 -0.92
C TYR A 146 -11.12 12.37 -2.07
N GLU A 147 -11.84 13.47 -1.81
CA GLU A 147 -12.74 14.08 -2.79
C GLU A 147 -11.99 14.59 -4.03
N GLY A 148 -10.88 15.27 -3.81
CA GLY A 148 -10.05 15.81 -4.90
C GLY A 148 -9.47 14.70 -5.78
N MET A 149 -8.94 13.64 -5.18
CA MET A 149 -8.39 12.49 -5.89
C MET A 149 -9.47 11.76 -6.69
N LYS A 150 -10.60 11.45 -6.06
CA LYS A 150 -11.74 10.79 -6.70
C LYS A 150 -12.22 11.55 -7.93
N LYS A 151 -12.41 12.87 -7.78
CA LYS A 151 -12.87 13.75 -8.87
C LYS A 151 -11.89 13.75 -10.05
N ARG A 152 -10.60 13.86 -9.78
CA ARG A 152 -9.55 13.93 -10.82
C ARG A 152 -9.41 12.60 -11.55
N LEU A 153 -9.38 11.48 -10.83
CA LEU A 153 -9.33 10.13 -11.42
C LEU A 153 -10.56 9.85 -12.28
N SER A 154 -11.77 10.15 -11.75
CA SER A 154 -13.02 9.95 -12.50
C SER A 154 -13.06 10.78 -13.77
N LYS A 155 -12.63 12.05 -13.71
CA LYS A 155 -12.56 12.92 -14.88
C LYS A 155 -11.61 12.37 -15.94
N LEU A 156 -10.43 11.88 -15.52
CA LEU A 156 -9.45 11.32 -16.43
C LEU A 156 -9.96 10.05 -17.11
N ILE A 157 -10.60 9.16 -16.34
CA ILE A 157 -11.21 7.93 -16.88
C ILE A 157 -12.25 8.28 -17.94
N ASN A 158 -13.16 9.21 -17.63
CA ASN A 158 -14.22 9.63 -18.58
C ASN A 158 -13.67 10.30 -19.86
N LEU A 159 -12.47 10.88 -19.80
CA LEU A 159 -11.80 11.45 -20.97
C LEU A 159 -11.12 10.37 -21.84
N LEU A 160 -10.84 9.20 -21.29
CA LEU A 160 -10.16 8.09 -21.97
C LEU A 160 -11.13 6.99 -22.43
N ASP A 161 -12.36 7.03 -21.97
CA ASP A 161 -13.44 6.09 -22.31
C ASP A 161 -14.14 6.55 -23.58
#